data_2852e40e5d1d635eff99465a9c152058
#
_entry.id   2852e40e5d1d635eff99465a9c152058
#
_cell.length_a   1.000
_cell.length_b   1.000
_cell.length_c   1.000
_cell.angle_alpha   90.00
_cell.angle_beta   90.00
_cell.angle_gamma   90.00
#
_symmetry.space_group_name_H-M   'P 1'
#
loop_
_entity.id
_entity.type
_entity.pdbx_description
1 polymer ?
#
loop_
_entity_poly.entity_id
_entity_poly.type
_entity_poly.pdbx_seq_one_letter_code
_entity_poly.pdbx_strand_id
1 'polypeptide(L)'
;MQVIIAGAGRVGYNIAKHLMINNSVTVIDQNEFAIQNIQENLDVLGICGNIENPHTYFGIDPQVDLFIAVTDSDEVNLLSSLIIDNIATVKRKIIRLKNSFFASDLIKSKLNISETIVPSFEAAQPFKYLVDFSHAHNAKAFEHTKALLVSIRLKDDFTPRMISTFIGEISGEVSVGGIERNKKFFVPKPSETILPNDLIYFFAFPNAIVSLRSVVCEINEPLSPIKSCVIFGADSLGVEIAKVLVKKGIEVQIMDKNIELCRKANIELKDKVTVFKTTYDADHIVNKNRFDTDMFIAATKNDEYNITKCIEAKQKGIKKIVGINNDIAYSSLMRNLNIEVVRGEKINAYYSILERIESSSIISQKKFCGGEGAVVLRKVFYNSPLIGTKLSLPDKVDDRGHFIILRNNDIFEYQSISTFEKDDVIVAFTKESDFEIISKWLHQNP
;
A
#
# COMPACT_ATOMS: atom_id res chain seq x y z
N MET A 1 8.07 -24.27 -1.41
CA MET A 1 6.61 -24.44 -1.47
C MET A 1 6.20 -24.73 -2.91
N GLN A 2 5.15 -25.54 -3.10
CA GLN A 2 4.48 -25.71 -4.39
C GLN A 2 3.41 -24.62 -4.53
N VAL A 3 3.58 -23.73 -5.50
CA VAL A 3 2.71 -22.56 -5.71
C VAL A 3 2.06 -22.63 -7.07
N ILE A 4 0.74 -22.42 -7.12
CA ILE A 4 -0.01 -22.30 -8.37
C ILE A 4 -0.58 -20.87 -8.46
N ILE A 5 -0.36 -20.21 -9.60
CA ILE A 5 -0.87 -18.87 -9.88
C ILE A 5 -1.82 -18.96 -11.09
N ALA A 6 -3.09 -18.66 -10.88
CA ALA A 6 -4.11 -18.55 -11.89
C ALA A 6 -4.19 -17.10 -12.39
N GLY A 7 -3.71 -16.86 -13.60
CA GLY A 7 -3.60 -15.56 -14.25
C GLY A 7 -2.15 -15.13 -14.49
N ALA A 8 -1.77 -14.96 -15.75
CA ALA A 8 -0.43 -14.56 -16.22
C ALA A 8 -0.35 -13.05 -16.56
N GLY A 9 -1.33 -12.26 -16.15
CA GLY A 9 -1.32 -10.81 -16.32
C GLY A 9 -0.23 -10.13 -15.48
N ARG A 10 -0.14 -8.79 -15.51
CA ARG A 10 0.90 -8.01 -14.79
C ARG A 10 1.06 -8.40 -13.31
N VAL A 11 -0.04 -8.64 -12.61
CA VAL A 11 0.00 -9.01 -11.18
C VAL A 11 0.58 -10.41 -11.03
N GLY A 12 0.08 -11.40 -11.76
CA GLY A 12 0.55 -12.79 -11.72
C GLY A 12 2.02 -12.91 -12.13
N TYR A 13 2.45 -12.22 -13.19
CA TYR A 13 3.86 -12.15 -13.61
C TYR A 13 4.77 -11.66 -12.47
N ASN A 14 4.43 -10.54 -11.83
CA ASN A 14 5.25 -9.98 -10.76
C ASN A 14 5.29 -10.88 -9.51
N ILE A 15 4.18 -11.54 -9.17
CA ILE A 15 4.12 -12.52 -8.09
C ILE A 15 4.99 -13.75 -8.42
N ALA A 16 4.85 -14.28 -9.64
CA ALA A 16 5.66 -15.42 -10.12
C ALA A 16 7.16 -15.09 -10.06
N LYS A 17 7.56 -13.91 -10.56
CA LYS A 17 8.93 -13.42 -10.52
C LYS A 17 9.49 -13.32 -9.09
N HIS A 18 8.68 -12.96 -8.13
CA HIS A 18 9.09 -12.88 -6.73
C HIS A 18 9.21 -14.25 -6.09
N LEU A 19 8.23 -15.14 -6.34
CA LEU A 19 8.15 -16.41 -5.66
C LEU A 19 9.09 -17.49 -6.24
N MET A 20 9.46 -17.41 -7.53
CA MET A 20 10.31 -18.41 -8.18
C MET A 20 11.69 -18.56 -7.51
N ILE A 21 12.16 -17.55 -6.78
CA ILE A 21 13.49 -17.55 -6.16
C ILE A 21 13.66 -18.70 -5.16
N ASN A 22 12.60 -19.04 -4.41
CA ASN A 22 12.64 -20.02 -3.33
C ASN A 22 11.50 -21.06 -3.39
N ASN A 23 10.73 -21.11 -4.49
CA ASN A 23 9.56 -21.96 -4.61
C ASN A 23 9.43 -22.57 -6.00
N SER A 24 8.77 -23.71 -6.10
CA SER A 24 8.32 -24.26 -7.37
C SER A 24 7.01 -23.57 -7.77
N VAL A 25 7.03 -22.82 -8.85
CA VAL A 25 5.90 -21.98 -9.28
C VAL A 25 5.34 -22.49 -10.61
N THR A 26 4.03 -22.71 -10.64
CA THR A 26 3.27 -22.99 -11.86
C THR A 26 2.33 -21.84 -12.13
N VAL A 27 2.34 -21.30 -13.36
CA VAL A 27 1.43 -20.22 -13.79
C VAL A 27 0.49 -20.74 -14.88
N ILE A 28 -0.81 -20.50 -14.72
CA ILE A 28 -1.84 -20.94 -15.65
C ILE A 28 -2.57 -19.74 -16.22
N ASP A 29 -2.69 -19.64 -17.54
CA ASP A 29 -3.49 -18.63 -18.24
C ASP A 29 -3.93 -19.18 -19.61
N GLN A 30 -5.08 -18.73 -20.10
CA GLN A 30 -5.53 -19.06 -21.46
C GLN A 30 -4.82 -18.27 -22.55
N ASN A 31 -4.13 -17.18 -22.20
CA ASN A 31 -3.40 -16.35 -23.14
C ASN A 31 -2.00 -16.92 -23.40
N GLU A 32 -1.83 -17.51 -24.57
CA GLU A 32 -0.56 -18.13 -24.98
C GLU A 32 0.63 -17.15 -24.94
N PHE A 33 0.44 -15.91 -25.40
CA PHE A 33 1.51 -14.90 -25.37
C PHE A 33 1.93 -14.54 -23.95
N ALA A 34 1.00 -14.49 -23.01
CA ALA A 34 1.31 -14.22 -21.62
C ALA A 34 2.10 -15.37 -20.98
N ILE A 35 1.73 -16.63 -21.31
CA ILE A 35 2.44 -17.82 -20.84
C ILE A 35 3.84 -17.88 -21.47
N GLN A 36 3.96 -17.65 -22.78
CA GLN A 36 5.26 -17.64 -23.45
C GLN A 36 6.18 -16.57 -22.82
N ASN A 37 5.69 -15.34 -22.62
CA ASN A 37 6.47 -14.26 -22.00
C ASN A 37 6.94 -14.64 -20.58
N ILE A 38 6.11 -15.36 -19.81
CA ILE A 38 6.51 -15.85 -18.49
C ILE A 38 7.62 -16.90 -18.60
N GLN A 39 7.49 -17.90 -19.46
CA GLN A 39 8.47 -18.98 -19.64
C GLN A 39 9.81 -18.49 -20.20
N GLU A 40 9.80 -17.47 -21.06
CA GLU A 40 11.03 -16.87 -21.60
C GLU A 40 11.82 -16.04 -20.57
N ASN A 41 11.14 -15.46 -19.57
CA ASN A 41 11.75 -14.49 -18.65
C ASN A 41 11.87 -14.98 -17.20
N LEU A 42 11.17 -16.06 -16.85
CA LEU A 42 11.08 -16.56 -15.47
C LEU A 42 11.31 -18.07 -15.42
N ASP A 43 11.97 -18.54 -14.37
CA ASP A 43 12.14 -19.97 -14.10
C ASP A 43 10.89 -20.56 -13.42
N VAL A 44 9.84 -20.72 -14.21
CA VAL A 44 8.53 -21.22 -13.74
C VAL A 44 7.89 -22.15 -14.78
N LEU A 45 7.00 -23.04 -14.35
CA LEU A 45 6.20 -23.85 -15.25
C LEU A 45 5.00 -23.02 -15.75
N GLY A 46 4.93 -22.75 -17.05
CA GLY A 46 3.77 -22.11 -17.68
C GLY A 46 2.84 -23.15 -18.31
N ILE A 47 1.55 -23.08 -17.99
CA ILE A 47 0.50 -23.92 -18.59
C ILE A 47 -0.47 -23.03 -19.34
N CYS A 48 -0.54 -23.19 -20.67
CA CYS A 48 -1.56 -22.53 -21.47
C CYS A 48 -2.87 -23.33 -21.42
N GLY A 49 -3.89 -22.75 -20.79
CA GLY A 49 -5.18 -23.42 -20.63
C GLY A 49 -6.23 -22.58 -19.90
N ASN A 50 -7.49 -22.99 -20.06
CA ASN A 50 -8.60 -22.37 -19.35
C ASN A 50 -8.60 -22.79 -17.88
N ILE A 51 -8.46 -21.84 -16.99
CA ILE A 51 -8.41 -22.03 -15.53
C ILE A 51 -9.72 -22.63 -14.98
N GLU A 52 -10.84 -22.44 -15.67
CA GLU A 52 -12.13 -23.02 -15.31
C GLU A 52 -12.31 -24.48 -15.81
N ASN A 53 -11.32 -25.00 -16.54
CA ASN A 53 -11.37 -26.38 -17.03
C ASN A 53 -10.52 -27.30 -16.12
N PRO A 54 -11.12 -28.31 -15.47
CA PRO A 54 -10.39 -29.27 -14.62
C PRO A 54 -9.23 -29.98 -15.34
N HIS A 55 -9.34 -30.22 -16.66
CA HIS A 55 -8.29 -30.85 -17.44
C HIS A 55 -6.99 -30.03 -17.55
N THR A 56 -7.09 -28.73 -17.38
CA THR A 56 -5.91 -27.83 -17.38
C THR A 56 -4.94 -28.13 -16.22
N TYR A 57 -5.46 -28.75 -15.17
CA TYR A 57 -4.68 -29.09 -13.97
C TYR A 57 -4.12 -30.53 -13.99
N PHE A 58 -4.25 -31.26 -15.11
CA PHE A 58 -3.70 -32.60 -15.20
C PHE A 58 -2.17 -32.56 -15.16
N GLY A 59 -1.59 -33.43 -14.30
CA GLY A 59 -0.13 -33.52 -14.09
C GLY A 59 0.43 -32.50 -13.07
N ILE A 60 -0.43 -31.71 -12.44
CA ILE A 60 -0.03 -30.86 -11.30
C ILE A 60 0.13 -31.72 -10.05
N ASP A 61 1.07 -31.31 -9.19
CA ASP A 61 1.30 -31.96 -7.90
C ASP A 61 0.00 -31.97 -7.07
N PRO A 62 -0.45 -33.11 -6.54
CA PRO A 62 -1.64 -33.20 -5.72
C PRO A 62 -1.49 -32.49 -4.36
N GLN A 63 -0.29 -32.05 -3.98
CA GLN A 63 -0.04 -31.28 -2.76
C GLN A 63 0.38 -29.84 -3.12
N VAL A 64 -0.53 -28.89 -2.91
CA VAL A 64 -0.32 -27.46 -3.23
C VAL A 64 -0.23 -26.69 -1.92
N ASP A 65 0.89 -26.03 -1.68
CA ASP A 65 1.05 -25.20 -0.49
C ASP A 65 0.26 -23.89 -0.60
N LEU A 66 0.22 -23.30 -1.81
CA LEU A 66 -0.41 -22.01 -2.04
C LEU A 66 -1.04 -21.93 -3.43
N PHE A 67 -2.32 -21.58 -3.49
CA PHE A 67 -3.03 -21.25 -4.71
C PHE A 67 -3.39 -19.76 -4.72
N ILE A 68 -3.06 -19.06 -5.81
CA ILE A 68 -3.30 -17.63 -5.98
C ILE A 68 -4.09 -17.40 -7.26
N ALA A 69 -5.33 -16.87 -7.15
CA ALA A 69 -6.12 -16.48 -8.32
C ALA A 69 -6.14 -14.97 -8.48
N VAL A 70 -5.62 -14.48 -9.62
CA VAL A 70 -5.42 -13.06 -9.90
C VAL A 70 -5.85 -12.62 -11.30
N THR A 71 -6.79 -13.35 -11.89
CA THR A 71 -7.38 -12.96 -13.19
C THR A 71 -8.21 -11.69 -13.05
N ASP A 72 -8.70 -11.16 -14.17
CA ASP A 72 -9.55 -9.97 -14.19
C ASP A 72 -11.06 -10.27 -14.00
N SER A 73 -11.46 -11.52 -13.70
CA SER A 73 -12.85 -11.91 -13.40
C SER A 73 -12.96 -12.50 -12.01
N ASP A 74 -13.91 -11.98 -11.21
CA ASP A 74 -14.23 -12.50 -9.89
C ASP A 74 -14.78 -13.92 -9.98
N GLU A 75 -15.63 -14.18 -10.99
CA GLU A 75 -16.26 -15.49 -11.23
C GLU A 75 -15.19 -16.56 -11.52
N VAL A 76 -14.25 -16.25 -12.42
CA VAL A 76 -13.14 -17.14 -12.76
C VAL A 76 -12.27 -17.41 -11.54
N ASN A 77 -11.95 -16.39 -10.75
CA ASN A 77 -11.12 -16.51 -9.56
C ASN A 77 -11.80 -17.37 -8.48
N LEU A 78 -13.09 -17.17 -8.26
CA LEU A 78 -13.86 -17.97 -7.31
C LEU A 78 -14.05 -19.42 -7.79
N LEU A 79 -14.41 -19.61 -9.05
CA LEU A 79 -14.62 -20.94 -9.62
C LEU A 79 -13.33 -21.74 -9.66
N SER A 80 -12.22 -21.13 -10.04
CA SER A 80 -10.90 -21.82 -10.03
C SER A 80 -10.50 -22.28 -8.62
N SER A 81 -10.88 -21.52 -7.57
CA SER A 81 -10.64 -21.94 -6.19
C SER A 81 -11.44 -23.15 -5.74
N LEU A 82 -12.60 -23.40 -6.35
CA LEU A 82 -13.40 -24.61 -6.13
C LEU A 82 -12.83 -25.81 -6.93
N ILE A 83 -12.43 -25.56 -8.16
CA ILE A 83 -11.88 -26.60 -9.05
C ILE A 83 -10.61 -27.19 -8.45
N ILE A 84 -9.69 -26.34 -7.99
CA ILE A 84 -8.43 -26.82 -7.43
C ILE A 84 -8.63 -27.67 -6.17
N ASP A 85 -9.62 -27.39 -5.33
CA ASP A 85 -9.93 -28.21 -4.15
C ASP A 85 -10.40 -29.62 -4.49
N ASN A 86 -10.95 -29.83 -5.70
CA ASN A 86 -11.35 -31.17 -6.17
C ASN A 86 -10.19 -31.95 -6.82
N ILE A 87 -9.09 -31.28 -7.13
CA ILE A 87 -7.96 -31.87 -7.88
C ILE A 87 -6.75 -32.10 -6.97
N ALA A 88 -6.50 -31.18 -6.04
CA ALA A 88 -5.36 -31.17 -5.17
C ALA A 88 -5.74 -30.79 -3.73
N THR A 89 -4.90 -31.20 -2.78
CA THR A 89 -4.97 -30.71 -1.40
C THR A 89 -4.26 -29.38 -1.30
N VAL A 90 -5.01 -28.30 -1.09
CA VAL A 90 -4.48 -26.94 -1.05
C VAL A 90 -4.43 -26.44 0.39
N LYS A 91 -3.24 -26.04 0.89
CA LYS A 91 -3.08 -25.53 2.26
C LYS A 91 -3.60 -24.12 2.43
N ARG A 92 -3.36 -23.23 1.45
CA ARG A 92 -3.78 -21.82 1.48
C ARG A 92 -4.23 -21.35 0.13
N LYS A 93 -5.28 -20.53 0.12
CA LYS A 93 -5.82 -19.87 -1.08
C LYS A 93 -5.91 -18.37 -0.89
N ILE A 94 -5.34 -17.60 -1.83
CA ILE A 94 -5.41 -16.14 -1.89
C ILE A 94 -6.13 -15.76 -3.18
N ILE A 95 -7.24 -15.06 -3.06
CA ILE A 95 -8.12 -14.75 -4.19
C ILE A 95 -8.26 -13.23 -4.35
N ARG A 96 -7.91 -12.71 -5.53
CA ARG A 96 -8.18 -11.33 -5.91
C ARG A 96 -9.62 -11.17 -6.37
N LEU A 97 -10.29 -10.15 -5.87
CA LEU A 97 -11.67 -9.80 -6.21
C LEU A 97 -11.80 -8.31 -6.53
N LYS A 98 -12.70 -7.96 -7.44
CA LYS A 98 -13.07 -6.56 -7.73
C LYS A 98 -14.23 -6.10 -6.86
N ASN A 99 -15.19 -7.00 -6.59
CA ASN A 99 -16.37 -6.71 -5.81
C ASN A 99 -16.22 -7.18 -4.36
N SER A 100 -16.27 -6.24 -3.43
CA SER A 100 -16.13 -6.49 -1.99
C SER A 100 -17.26 -7.40 -1.43
N PHE A 101 -18.40 -7.52 -2.09
CA PHE A 101 -19.46 -8.46 -1.71
C PHE A 101 -18.95 -9.91 -1.66
N PHE A 102 -18.13 -10.30 -2.63
CA PHE A 102 -17.57 -11.65 -2.69
C PHE A 102 -16.45 -11.90 -1.67
N ALA A 103 -15.92 -10.85 -1.06
CA ALA A 103 -14.90 -10.95 -0.02
C ALA A 103 -15.45 -11.18 1.39
N SER A 104 -16.77 -11.44 1.53
CA SER A 104 -17.44 -11.69 2.81
C SER A 104 -16.93 -12.98 3.46
N ASP A 105 -16.89 -13.01 4.81
CA ASP A 105 -16.44 -14.18 5.57
C ASP A 105 -17.30 -15.42 5.30
N LEU A 106 -18.59 -15.24 4.99
CA LEU A 106 -19.47 -16.35 4.59
C LEU A 106 -19.00 -17.00 3.28
N ILE A 107 -18.65 -16.22 2.28
CA ILE A 107 -18.17 -16.75 0.99
C ILE A 107 -16.80 -17.39 1.16
N LYS A 108 -15.88 -16.72 1.89
CA LYS A 108 -14.55 -17.27 2.20
C LYS A 108 -14.64 -18.63 2.86
N SER A 109 -15.47 -18.77 3.89
CA SER A 109 -15.62 -20.03 4.62
C SER A 109 -16.24 -21.14 3.77
N LYS A 110 -17.26 -20.82 2.93
CA LYS A 110 -17.90 -21.81 2.05
C LYS A 110 -17.00 -22.30 0.92
N LEU A 111 -16.09 -21.47 0.44
CA LEU A 111 -15.14 -21.80 -0.63
C LEU A 111 -13.76 -22.17 -0.11
N ASN A 112 -13.60 -22.35 1.20
CA ASN A 112 -12.32 -22.64 1.84
C ASN A 112 -11.21 -21.66 1.40
N ILE A 113 -11.53 -20.36 1.27
CA ILE A 113 -10.58 -19.31 0.88
C ILE A 113 -9.92 -18.77 2.14
N SER A 114 -8.59 -18.81 2.19
CA SER A 114 -7.83 -18.30 3.32
C SER A 114 -7.87 -16.77 3.37
N GLU A 115 -7.64 -16.13 2.21
CA GLU A 115 -7.53 -14.68 2.10
C GLU A 115 -8.19 -14.16 0.82
N THR A 116 -8.87 -13.03 0.93
CA THR A 116 -9.36 -12.28 -0.23
C THR A 116 -8.71 -10.90 -0.28
N ILE A 117 -8.46 -10.41 -1.48
CA ILE A 117 -7.88 -9.09 -1.73
C ILE A 117 -8.80 -8.33 -2.66
N VAL A 118 -9.23 -7.14 -2.24
CA VAL A 118 -10.01 -6.21 -3.06
C VAL A 118 -9.14 -4.96 -3.30
N PRO A 119 -8.37 -4.92 -4.40
CA PRO A 119 -7.34 -3.90 -4.60
C PRO A 119 -7.85 -2.46 -4.60
N SER A 120 -9.04 -2.21 -5.16
CA SER A 120 -9.67 -0.88 -5.15
C SER A 120 -10.01 -0.42 -3.72
N PHE A 121 -10.57 -1.31 -2.91
CA PHE A 121 -10.88 -1.02 -1.51
C PHE A 121 -9.60 -0.73 -0.71
N GLU A 122 -8.57 -1.57 -0.85
CA GLU A 122 -7.31 -1.39 -0.13
C GLU A 122 -6.55 -0.13 -0.59
N ALA A 123 -6.55 0.17 -1.90
CA ALA A 123 -5.94 1.38 -2.47
C ALA A 123 -6.63 2.67 -2.01
N ALA A 124 -7.93 2.61 -1.65
CA ALA A 124 -8.67 3.75 -1.14
C ALA A 124 -8.43 4.04 0.35
N GLN A 125 -7.97 3.05 1.15
CA GLN A 125 -7.81 3.25 2.61
C GLN A 125 -6.83 4.37 3.01
N PRO A 126 -5.71 4.62 2.31
CA PRO A 126 -4.82 5.73 2.63
C PRO A 126 -5.51 7.10 2.64
N PHE A 127 -6.56 7.30 1.83
CA PHE A 127 -7.28 8.56 1.76
C PHE A 127 -7.99 8.94 3.06
N LYS A 128 -8.39 7.95 3.87
CA LYS A 128 -8.91 8.19 5.22
C LYS A 128 -7.94 9.01 6.08
N TYR A 129 -6.65 8.70 5.95
CA TYR A 129 -5.60 9.35 6.74
C TYR A 129 -5.08 10.63 6.07
N LEU A 130 -5.01 10.65 4.72
CA LEU A 130 -4.59 11.85 3.98
C LEU A 130 -5.50 13.04 4.21
N VAL A 131 -6.76 12.82 4.52
CA VAL A 131 -7.72 13.87 4.86
C VAL A 131 -7.57 14.31 6.31
N ASP A 132 -7.41 13.37 7.23
CA ASP A 132 -7.17 13.70 8.65
C ASP A 132 -5.84 14.48 8.81
N PHE A 133 -4.90 14.22 7.93
CA PHE A 133 -3.57 14.84 7.90
C PHE A 133 -3.32 15.54 6.57
N SER A 134 -3.95 16.71 6.40
CA SER A 134 -3.88 17.50 5.16
C SER A 134 -2.44 17.87 4.76
N HIS A 135 -1.50 17.88 5.71
CA HIS A 135 -0.06 18.09 5.47
C HIS A 135 0.71 16.81 5.08
N ALA A 136 0.11 15.62 5.26
CA ALA A 136 0.80 14.39 4.89
C ALA A 136 0.88 14.23 3.37
N HIS A 137 2.08 13.92 2.89
CA HIS A 137 2.31 13.49 1.51
C HIS A 137 1.79 12.07 1.25
N ASN A 138 1.87 11.21 2.27
CA ASN A 138 1.35 9.86 2.22
C ASN A 138 1.10 9.34 3.64
N ALA A 139 0.17 8.41 3.77
CA ALA A 139 -0.11 7.71 5.02
C ALA A 139 -0.35 6.23 4.74
N LYS A 140 0.31 5.36 5.50
CA LYS A 140 0.18 3.90 5.39
C LYS A 140 -0.20 3.33 6.75
N ALA A 141 -1.33 2.63 6.79
CA ALA A 141 -1.72 1.84 7.95
C ALA A 141 -1.08 0.45 7.88
N PHE A 142 -0.92 -0.17 9.02
CA PHE A 142 -0.46 -1.54 9.17
C PHE A 142 -1.60 -2.38 9.74
N GLU A 143 -1.74 -3.61 9.26
CA GLU A 143 -2.67 -4.57 9.84
C GLU A 143 -2.36 -4.88 11.29
N HIS A 144 -2.60 -5.43 12.12
CA HIS A 144 -2.14 -5.83 13.47
C HIS A 144 -1.57 -4.72 14.38
N THR A 145 -1.51 -3.45 13.95
CA THR A 145 -1.17 -2.31 14.80
C THR A 145 -1.99 -1.08 14.44
N LYS A 146 -2.23 -0.20 15.40
CA LYS A 146 -2.87 1.10 15.15
C LYS A 146 -1.89 2.17 14.64
N ALA A 147 -0.59 1.84 14.59
CA ALA A 147 0.42 2.78 14.12
C ALA A 147 0.29 3.05 12.62
N LEU A 148 0.70 4.24 12.23
CA LEU A 148 0.70 4.73 10.86
C LEU A 148 2.13 5.16 10.48
N LEU A 149 2.52 4.94 9.23
CA LEU A 149 3.68 5.59 8.62
C LEU A 149 3.18 6.79 7.82
N VAL A 150 3.46 7.98 8.30
CA VAL A 150 3.03 9.25 7.70
C VAL A 150 4.24 10.01 7.19
N SER A 151 4.21 10.49 5.95
CA SER A 151 5.28 11.32 5.41
C SER A 151 4.84 12.78 5.36
N ILE A 152 5.72 13.68 5.85
CA ILE A 152 5.49 15.13 5.88
C ILE A 152 6.73 15.82 5.32
N ARG A 153 6.51 16.74 4.35
CA ARG A 153 7.57 17.60 3.83
C ARG A 153 7.65 18.88 4.66
N LEU A 154 8.84 19.19 5.12
CA LEU A 154 9.10 20.44 5.81
C LEU A 154 9.19 21.61 4.82
N LYS A 155 8.78 22.79 5.25
CA LYS A 155 8.85 24.01 4.45
C LYS A 155 10.26 24.58 4.38
N ASP A 156 10.44 25.55 3.46
CA ASP A 156 11.69 26.26 3.23
C ASP A 156 12.14 27.08 4.45
N ASP A 157 11.20 27.54 5.27
CA ASP A 157 11.43 28.36 6.47
C ASP A 157 11.61 27.55 7.77
N PHE A 158 11.66 26.20 7.67
CA PHE A 158 11.86 25.33 8.82
C PHE A 158 13.22 25.59 9.50
N THR A 159 13.23 25.78 10.81
CA THR A 159 14.46 25.94 11.59
C THR A 159 15.12 24.58 11.81
N PRO A 160 16.37 24.38 11.33
CA PRO A 160 17.09 23.13 11.53
C PRO A 160 17.21 22.75 13.00
N ARG A 161 16.90 21.48 13.34
CA ARG A 161 17.03 20.92 14.69
C ARG A 161 17.29 19.42 14.66
N MET A 162 17.85 18.87 15.74
CA MET A 162 18.06 17.42 15.85
C MET A 162 16.73 16.66 15.95
N ILE A 163 16.70 15.45 15.41
CA ILE A 163 15.53 14.56 15.49
C ILE A 163 15.11 14.34 16.95
N SER A 164 16.07 14.07 17.84
CA SER A 164 15.78 13.85 19.26
C SER A 164 15.07 15.04 19.92
N THR A 165 15.46 16.26 19.61
CA THR A 165 14.82 17.47 20.11
C THR A 165 13.42 17.63 19.52
N PHE A 166 13.28 17.43 18.21
CA PHE A 166 12.01 17.55 17.51
C PHE A 166 10.96 16.52 18.01
N ILE A 167 11.37 15.26 18.18
CA ILE A 167 10.49 14.21 18.74
C ILE A 167 10.08 14.54 20.17
N GLY A 168 10.97 15.11 20.98
CA GLY A 168 10.67 15.50 22.35
C GLY A 168 9.59 16.59 22.49
N GLU A 169 9.30 17.35 21.43
CA GLU A 169 8.24 18.36 21.40
C GLU A 169 6.85 17.74 21.06
N ILE A 170 6.82 16.49 20.59
CA ILE A 170 5.60 15.81 20.18
C ILE A 170 5.02 15.04 21.36
N SER A 171 3.76 15.31 21.70
CA SER A 171 3.04 14.54 22.71
C SER A 171 2.57 13.22 22.10
N GLY A 172 2.99 12.09 22.71
CA GLY A 172 2.63 10.74 22.28
C GLY A 172 3.74 10.02 21.53
N GLU A 173 3.44 8.79 21.14
CA GLU A 173 4.43 7.84 20.63
C GLU A 173 4.73 8.06 19.14
N VAL A 174 5.95 8.46 18.84
CA VAL A 174 6.43 8.71 17.47
C VAL A 174 7.89 8.30 17.30
N SER A 175 8.22 7.78 16.12
CA SER A 175 9.60 7.53 15.70
C SER A 175 9.81 7.98 14.27
N VAL A 176 11.06 8.30 13.88
CA VAL A 176 11.43 8.67 12.50
C VAL A 176 11.97 7.45 11.77
N GLY A 177 11.17 6.90 10.86
CA GLY A 177 11.55 5.73 10.07
C GLY A 177 12.44 6.03 8.86
N GLY A 178 12.56 7.32 8.45
CA GLY A 178 13.38 7.69 7.31
C GLY A 178 13.26 9.15 6.92
N ILE A 179 14.24 9.63 6.16
CA ILE A 179 14.27 10.98 5.57
C ILE A 179 14.60 10.88 4.08
N GLU A 180 13.86 11.61 3.24
CA GLU A 180 14.27 11.89 1.87
C GLU A 180 14.78 13.34 1.80
N ARG A 181 16.07 13.50 1.53
CA ARG A 181 16.76 14.78 1.36
C ARG A 181 17.42 14.81 -0.01
N ASN A 182 17.14 15.85 -0.79
CA ASN A 182 17.67 16.00 -2.14
C ASN A 182 17.41 14.75 -3.01
N LYS A 183 16.22 14.19 -2.90
CA LYS A 183 15.76 12.98 -3.63
C LYS A 183 16.53 11.69 -3.28
N LYS A 184 17.27 11.66 -2.20
CA LYS A 184 17.96 10.48 -1.68
C LYS A 184 17.34 10.08 -0.34
N PHE A 185 16.96 8.84 -0.24
CA PHE A 185 16.43 8.25 0.99
C PHE A 185 17.57 7.76 1.90
N PHE A 186 17.43 7.99 3.19
CA PHE A 186 18.29 7.37 4.21
C PHE A 186 17.50 7.14 5.50
N VAL A 187 17.98 6.20 6.31
CA VAL A 187 17.49 5.94 7.67
C VAL A 187 18.35 6.79 8.61
N PRO A 188 17.75 7.78 9.32
CA PRO A 188 18.51 8.70 10.14
C PRO A 188 18.89 8.11 11.51
N LYS A 189 19.95 8.61 12.11
CA LYS A 189 20.27 8.41 13.54
C LYS A 189 19.55 9.48 14.38
N PRO A 190 19.26 9.26 15.67
CA PRO A 190 18.62 10.27 16.55
C PRO A 190 19.34 11.62 16.62
N SER A 191 20.66 11.63 16.39
CA SER A 191 21.52 12.83 16.32
C SER A 191 21.49 13.56 14.97
N GLU A 192 20.81 13.00 13.96
CA GLU A 192 20.68 13.65 12.65
C GLU A 192 19.88 14.95 12.77
N THR A 193 20.30 15.96 12.00
CA THR A 193 19.59 17.25 11.93
C THR A 193 18.58 17.23 10.81
N ILE A 194 17.34 17.57 11.13
CA ILE A 194 16.26 17.80 10.17
C ILE A 194 16.49 19.18 9.52
N LEU A 195 16.34 19.23 8.20
CA LEU A 195 16.58 20.42 7.39
C LEU A 195 15.31 20.86 6.65
N PRO A 196 15.23 22.12 6.20
CA PRO A 196 14.18 22.56 5.27
C PRO A 196 14.08 21.63 4.05
N ASN A 197 12.84 21.46 3.55
CA ASN A 197 12.54 20.59 2.41
C ASN A 197 12.74 19.09 2.62
N ASP A 198 13.21 18.62 3.75
CA ASP A 198 13.23 17.20 4.06
C ASP A 198 11.81 16.63 3.99
N LEU A 199 11.63 15.47 3.36
CA LEU A 199 10.44 14.65 3.48
C LEU A 199 10.69 13.60 4.55
N ILE A 200 10.05 13.75 5.70
CA ILE A 200 10.26 12.88 6.85
C ILE A 200 9.15 11.83 6.91
N TYR A 201 9.53 10.59 7.17
CA TYR A 201 8.63 9.46 7.36
C TYR A 201 8.51 9.16 8.85
N PHE A 202 7.40 9.56 9.45
CA PHE A 202 7.07 9.34 10.85
C PHE A 202 6.29 8.04 11.03
N PHE A 203 6.72 7.21 11.95
CA PHE A 203 5.94 6.07 12.43
C PHE A 203 5.33 6.45 13.77
N ALA A 204 4.01 6.50 13.85
CA ALA A 204 3.33 7.10 14.98
C ALA A 204 1.95 6.49 15.23
N PHE A 205 1.49 6.52 16.48
CA PHE A 205 0.09 6.24 16.80
C PHE A 205 -0.81 7.44 16.50
N PRO A 206 -2.14 7.26 16.30
CA PRO A 206 -3.06 8.34 15.92
C PRO A 206 -3.07 9.55 16.88
N ASN A 207 -2.88 9.32 18.17
CA ASN A 207 -2.79 10.39 19.18
C ASN A 207 -1.54 11.27 18.97
N ALA A 208 -0.38 10.65 18.73
CA ALA A 208 0.86 11.37 18.45
C ALA A 208 0.80 12.15 17.13
N ILE A 209 0.05 11.64 16.13
CA ILE A 209 -0.11 12.33 14.84
C ILE A 209 -0.87 13.65 15.01
N VAL A 210 -1.81 13.74 15.95
CA VAL A 210 -2.49 15.00 16.25
C VAL A 210 -1.50 16.03 16.81
N SER A 211 -0.63 15.63 17.74
CA SER A 211 0.44 16.47 18.27
C SER A 211 1.50 16.81 17.22
N LEU A 212 1.90 15.83 16.41
CA LEU A 212 2.81 16.05 15.29
C LEU A 212 2.26 17.12 14.33
N ARG A 213 0.95 17.09 14.07
CA ARG A 213 0.29 18.11 13.25
C ARG A 213 0.43 19.50 13.87
N SER A 214 0.20 19.67 15.18
CA SER A 214 0.31 20.99 15.82
C SER A 214 1.75 21.51 15.82
N VAL A 215 2.74 20.65 16.06
CA VAL A 215 4.16 21.02 16.02
C VAL A 215 4.60 21.39 14.60
N VAL A 216 4.15 20.67 13.58
CA VAL A 216 4.44 21.00 12.17
C VAL A 216 3.65 22.24 11.73
N CYS A 217 2.43 22.49 12.22
CA CYS A 217 1.61 23.64 11.89
C CYS A 217 2.07 24.93 12.58
N GLU A 218 2.69 24.86 13.75
CA GLU A 218 3.35 26.03 14.37
C GLU A 218 4.49 26.55 13.50
N ILE A 219 5.14 25.63 12.77
CA ILE A 219 6.20 25.96 11.79
C ILE A 219 5.60 26.33 10.43
N ASN A 220 4.40 25.87 10.14
CA ASN A 220 3.72 26.00 8.87
C ASN A 220 2.31 26.53 9.10
N GLU A 221 1.85 27.51 8.30
CA GLU A 221 0.49 28.01 8.37
C GLU A 221 -0.55 26.87 8.36
N PRO A 222 -1.59 26.92 9.22
CA PRO A 222 -2.62 25.90 9.24
C PRO A 222 -3.29 25.81 7.86
N LEU A 223 -3.18 24.65 7.20
CA LEU A 223 -4.02 24.38 6.05
C LEU A 223 -5.47 24.28 6.53
N SER A 224 -6.37 24.92 5.82
CA SER A 224 -7.80 24.77 6.04
C SER A 224 -8.17 23.29 5.98
N PRO A 225 -9.09 22.81 6.82
CA PRO A 225 -9.54 21.42 6.75
C PRO A 225 -10.11 21.15 5.35
N ILE A 226 -9.82 19.95 4.81
CA ILE A 226 -10.38 19.53 3.53
C ILE A 226 -11.89 19.33 3.71
N LYS A 227 -12.68 20.11 3.02
CA LYS A 227 -14.16 20.06 3.02
C LYS A 227 -14.72 19.56 1.70
N SER A 228 -13.98 19.78 0.61
CA SER A 228 -14.39 19.46 -0.75
C SER A 228 -13.31 18.75 -1.52
N CYS A 229 -13.70 17.80 -2.38
CA CYS A 229 -12.80 17.01 -3.20
C CYS A 229 -13.38 16.74 -4.58
N VAL A 230 -12.55 16.89 -5.59
CA VAL A 230 -12.84 16.44 -6.96
C VAL A 230 -12.01 15.20 -7.29
N ILE A 231 -12.66 14.13 -7.72
CA ILE A 231 -12.03 12.90 -8.19
C ILE A 231 -12.17 12.81 -9.70
N PHE A 232 -11.07 12.66 -10.38
CA PHE A 232 -11.00 12.43 -11.81
C PHE A 232 -10.76 10.94 -12.10
N GLY A 233 -11.82 10.23 -12.53
CA GLY A 233 -11.91 8.79 -12.71
C GLY A 233 -13.07 8.18 -11.93
N ALA A 234 -14.05 7.58 -12.62
CA ALA A 234 -15.27 6.98 -12.04
C ALA A 234 -15.23 5.44 -12.08
N ASP A 235 -14.03 4.84 -12.15
CA ASP A 235 -13.87 3.40 -12.04
C ASP A 235 -13.95 2.91 -10.57
N SER A 236 -13.73 1.62 -10.35
CA SER A 236 -13.82 1.00 -9.02
C SER A 236 -13.02 1.74 -7.95
N LEU A 237 -11.80 2.19 -8.28
CA LEU A 237 -10.96 2.90 -7.32
C LEU A 237 -11.51 4.29 -7.00
N GLY A 238 -11.93 5.06 -8.03
CA GLY A 238 -12.53 6.38 -7.82
C GLY A 238 -13.79 6.31 -6.95
N VAL A 239 -14.61 5.29 -7.15
CA VAL A 239 -15.82 5.04 -6.35
C VAL A 239 -15.46 4.68 -4.90
N GLU A 240 -14.47 3.80 -4.66
CA GLU A 240 -14.05 3.44 -3.31
C GLU A 240 -13.41 4.63 -2.57
N ILE A 241 -12.61 5.45 -3.26
CA ILE A 241 -12.09 6.71 -2.70
C ILE A 241 -13.24 7.62 -2.28
N ALA A 242 -14.23 7.82 -3.15
CA ALA A 242 -15.41 8.64 -2.84
C ALA A 242 -16.15 8.13 -1.59
N LYS A 243 -16.36 6.81 -1.47
CA LYS A 243 -16.99 6.21 -0.27
C LYS A 243 -16.21 6.53 1.01
N VAL A 244 -14.87 6.48 0.95
CA VAL A 244 -14.01 6.81 2.10
C VAL A 244 -14.16 8.27 2.47
N LEU A 245 -14.13 9.19 1.49
CA LEU A 245 -14.20 10.62 1.72
C LEU A 245 -15.57 11.08 2.21
N VAL A 246 -16.66 10.54 1.64
CA VAL A 246 -18.03 10.83 2.10
C VAL A 246 -18.25 10.39 3.55
N LYS A 247 -17.70 9.24 3.95
CA LYS A 247 -17.74 8.80 5.37
C LYS A 247 -17.01 9.77 6.32
N LYS A 248 -16.11 10.58 5.80
CA LYS A 248 -15.39 11.64 6.55
C LYS A 248 -16.12 12.99 6.50
N GLY A 249 -17.29 13.05 5.88
CA GLY A 249 -18.08 14.30 5.77
C GLY A 249 -17.57 15.27 4.71
N ILE A 250 -16.78 14.78 3.75
CA ILE A 250 -16.26 15.60 2.66
C ILE A 250 -17.26 15.61 1.51
N GLU A 251 -17.50 16.79 0.95
CA GLU A 251 -18.25 16.94 -0.29
C GLU A 251 -17.42 16.44 -1.46
N VAL A 252 -17.92 15.41 -2.17
CA VAL A 252 -17.18 14.75 -3.24
C VAL A 252 -17.89 14.93 -4.57
N GLN A 253 -17.11 15.22 -5.59
CA GLN A 253 -17.55 15.22 -6.98
C GLN A 253 -16.66 14.26 -7.78
N ILE A 254 -17.25 13.45 -8.65
CA ILE A 254 -16.54 12.53 -9.54
C ILE A 254 -16.73 12.97 -10.98
N MET A 255 -15.66 12.91 -11.76
CA MET A 255 -15.66 13.22 -13.17
C MET A 255 -15.05 12.08 -13.99
N ASP A 256 -15.71 11.67 -15.08
CA ASP A 256 -15.16 10.72 -16.06
C ASP A 256 -15.66 11.03 -17.46
N LYS A 257 -14.88 10.63 -18.48
CA LYS A 257 -15.32 10.70 -19.89
C LYS A 257 -16.30 9.61 -20.27
N ASN A 258 -16.21 8.47 -19.59
CA ASN A 258 -17.03 7.30 -19.86
C ASN A 258 -18.39 7.38 -19.15
N ILE A 259 -19.44 7.55 -19.93
CA ILE A 259 -20.80 7.67 -19.40
C ILE A 259 -21.25 6.43 -18.63
N GLU A 260 -20.80 5.23 -19.03
CA GLU A 260 -21.17 3.99 -18.36
C GLU A 260 -20.52 3.86 -16.99
N LEU A 261 -19.28 4.32 -16.84
CA LEU A 261 -18.63 4.42 -15.52
C LEU A 261 -19.35 5.45 -14.65
N CYS A 262 -19.72 6.62 -15.20
CA CYS A 262 -20.49 7.61 -14.47
C CYS A 262 -21.83 7.06 -13.98
N ARG A 263 -22.58 6.32 -14.83
CA ARG A 263 -23.85 5.70 -14.45
C ARG A 263 -23.69 4.67 -13.33
N LYS A 264 -22.68 3.79 -13.44
CA LYS A 264 -22.39 2.79 -12.41
C LYS A 264 -22.01 3.46 -11.08
N ALA A 265 -21.12 4.46 -11.12
CA ALA A 265 -20.74 5.22 -9.94
C ALA A 265 -21.94 5.89 -9.27
N ASN A 266 -22.84 6.52 -10.04
CA ASN A 266 -24.03 7.17 -9.50
C ASN A 266 -24.98 6.16 -8.81
N ILE A 267 -25.20 4.99 -9.40
CA ILE A 267 -26.00 3.92 -8.80
C ILE A 267 -25.36 3.44 -7.48
N GLU A 268 -24.06 3.24 -7.46
CA GLU A 268 -23.34 2.68 -6.32
C GLU A 268 -23.24 3.68 -5.16
N LEU A 269 -23.06 4.96 -5.45
CA LEU A 269 -22.91 6.03 -4.46
C LEU A 269 -24.25 6.62 -3.98
N LYS A 270 -25.38 6.25 -4.61
CA LYS A 270 -26.74 6.58 -4.16
C LYS A 270 -26.93 8.07 -3.86
N ASP A 271 -26.66 8.93 -4.81
CA ASP A 271 -26.81 10.40 -4.74
C ASP A 271 -26.03 11.11 -3.61
N LYS A 272 -25.10 10.41 -2.95
CA LYS A 272 -24.21 11.01 -1.95
C LYS A 272 -23.04 11.79 -2.56
N VAL A 273 -22.84 11.63 -3.87
CA VAL A 273 -21.74 12.18 -4.64
C VAL A 273 -22.29 12.70 -5.96
N THR A 274 -21.88 13.88 -6.37
CA THR A 274 -22.25 14.39 -7.69
C THR A 274 -21.32 13.77 -8.75
N VAL A 275 -21.89 13.10 -9.73
CA VAL A 275 -21.14 12.41 -10.80
C VAL A 275 -21.39 13.11 -12.13
N PHE A 276 -20.32 13.54 -12.79
CA PHE A 276 -20.39 14.26 -14.05
C PHE A 276 -19.70 13.49 -15.18
N LYS A 277 -20.34 13.43 -16.34
CA LYS A 277 -19.60 13.15 -17.57
C LYS A 277 -18.87 14.41 -18.03
N THR A 278 -17.57 14.31 -18.27
CA THR A 278 -16.77 15.42 -18.80
C THR A 278 -15.93 14.96 -19.98
N THR A 279 -15.55 15.89 -20.84
CA THR A 279 -14.46 15.69 -21.77
C THR A 279 -13.15 16.02 -21.05
N TYR A 280 -12.04 15.41 -21.45
CA TYR A 280 -10.74 15.63 -20.79
C TYR A 280 -10.12 17.01 -21.05
N ASP A 281 -10.81 17.91 -21.73
CA ASP A 281 -10.31 19.24 -22.02
C ASP A 281 -10.29 20.10 -20.75
N ALA A 282 -9.14 20.70 -20.47
CA ALA A 282 -8.83 21.47 -19.26
C ALA A 282 -9.84 22.60 -18.94
N ASP A 283 -10.46 23.16 -19.96
CA ASP A 283 -11.38 24.29 -19.81
C ASP A 283 -12.67 23.97 -19.06
N HIS A 284 -13.08 22.71 -18.98
CA HIS A 284 -14.30 22.30 -18.26
C HIS A 284 -14.11 22.15 -16.75
N ILE A 285 -12.90 21.87 -16.29
CA ILE A 285 -12.62 21.71 -14.85
C ILE A 285 -12.67 23.09 -14.14
N VAL A 286 -12.51 24.19 -14.89
CA VAL A 286 -12.20 25.50 -14.31
C VAL A 286 -13.06 26.65 -14.75
N ASN A 287 -13.72 26.60 -15.91
CA ASN A 287 -14.48 27.73 -16.43
C ASN A 287 -15.90 27.93 -15.87
N LYS A 288 -16.32 27.11 -14.95
CA LYS A 288 -17.52 27.40 -14.16
C LYS A 288 -17.08 27.63 -12.72
N ASN A 289 -17.29 28.81 -12.18
CA ASN A 289 -17.12 29.28 -10.80
C ASN A 289 -17.67 28.30 -9.69
N ARG A 290 -17.51 26.97 -9.88
CA ARG A 290 -18.04 25.89 -9.05
C ARG A 290 -17.00 25.08 -8.28
N PHE A 291 -15.71 25.29 -8.53
CA PHE A 291 -14.68 24.45 -7.92
C PHE A 291 -13.70 25.27 -7.08
N ASP A 292 -14.21 25.84 -6.01
CA ASP A 292 -13.39 26.13 -4.84
C ASP A 292 -13.22 24.77 -4.13
N THR A 293 -12.29 23.94 -4.63
CA THR A 293 -12.05 22.60 -4.07
C THR A 293 -10.74 22.59 -3.31
N ASP A 294 -10.77 21.98 -2.13
CA ASP A 294 -9.59 21.87 -1.27
C ASP A 294 -8.64 20.78 -1.76
N MET A 295 -9.18 19.71 -2.39
CA MET A 295 -8.44 18.54 -2.81
C MET A 295 -8.83 18.09 -4.22
N PHE A 296 -7.82 17.68 -5.00
CA PHE A 296 -8.00 17.05 -6.31
C PHE A 296 -7.32 15.68 -6.34
N ILE A 297 -8.01 14.67 -6.88
CA ILE A 297 -7.50 13.31 -7.00
C ILE A 297 -7.62 12.86 -8.46
N ALA A 298 -6.50 12.54 -9.10
CA ALA A 298 -6.50 11.89 -10.40
C ALA A 298 -6.40 10.38 -10.23
N ALA A 299 -7.49 9.65 -10.48
CA ALA A 299 -7.67 8.24 -10.19
C ALA A 299 -8.06 7.40 -11.41
N THR A 300 -7.57 7.75 -12.60
CA THR A 300 -7.80 6.94 -13.80
C THR A 300 -6.77 5.80 -13.92
N LYS A 301 -7.00 4.88 -14.85
CA LYS A 301 -6.06 3.79 -15.16
C LYS A 301 -4.86 4.21 -16.02
N ASN A 302 -4.79 5.47 -16.43
CA ASN A 302 -3.74 6.03 -17.28
C ASN A 302 -2.90 7.04 -16.49
N ASP A 303 -1.62 6.73 -16.28
CA ASP A 303 -0.72 7.52 -15.45
C ASP A 303 -0.36 8.86 -16.08
N GLU A 304 -0.23 8.95 -17.42
CA GLU A 304 0.02 10.20 -18.13
C GLU A 304 -1.15 11.17 -17.95
N TYR A 305 -2.39 10.67 -18.03
CA TYR A 305 -3.57 11.48 -17.72
C TYR A 305 -3.60 11.93 -16.27
N ASN A 306 -3.29 11.02 -15.34
CA ASN A 306 -3.27 11.37 -13.92
C ASN A 306 -2.25 12.47 -13.64
N ILE A 307 -1.04 12.37 -14.21
CA ILE A 307 0.02 13.38 -14.09
C ILE A 307 -0.44 14.70 -14.68
N THR A 308 -0.94 14.69 -15.92
CA THR A 308 -1.37 15.90 -16.62
C THR A 308 -2.47 16.62 -15.84
N LYS A 309 -3.48 15.91 -15.36
CA LYS A 309 -4.59 16.49 -14.59
C LYS A 309 -4.14 17.01 -13.20
N CYS A 310 -3.18 16.36 -12.59
CA CYS A 310 -2.55 16.88 -11.36
C CYS A 310 -1.80 18.19 -11.60
N ILE A 311 -1.07 18.31 -12.72
CA ILE A 311 -0.38 19.56 -13.10
C ILE A 311 -1.39 20.67 -13.35
N GLU A 312 -2.46 20.41 -14.11
CA GLU A 312 -3.53 21.36 -14.37
C GLU A 312 -4.19 21.84 -13.07
N ALA A 313 -4.52 20.92 -12.17
CA ALA A 313 -5.09 21.25 -10.86
C ALA A 313 -4.15 22.13 -10.03
N LYS A 314 -2.84 21.87 -10.09
CA LYS A 314 -1.81 22.67 -9.41
C LYS A 314 -1.74 24.10 -9.96
N GLN A 315 -1.76 24.25 -11.29
CA GLN A 315 -1.77 25.57 -11.96
C GLN A 315 -3.00 26.41 -11.58
N LYS A 316 -4.10 25.77 -11.19
CA LYS A 316 -5.34 26.42 -10.75
C LYS A 316 -5.34 26.76 -9.25
N GLY A 317 -4.26 26.47 -8.55
CA GLY A 317 -4.10 26.82 -7.14
C GLY A 317 -4.72 25.84 -6.15
N ILE A 318 -5.14 24.63 -6.59
CA ILE A 318 -5.60 23.60 -5.67
C ILE A 318 -4.42 23.15 -4.79
N LYS A 319 -4.61 23.21 -3.48
CA LYS A 319 -3.50 23.02 -2.52
C LYS A 319 -3.15 21.55 -2.31
N LYS A 320 -4.14 20.67 -2.25
CA LYS A 320 -3.94 19.22 -2.04
C LYS A 320 -4.19 18.44 -3.33
N ILE A 321 -3.15 17.85 -3.89
CA ILE A 321 -3.22 17.14 -5.18
C ILE A 321 -2.63 15.75 -5.03
N VAL A 322 -3.43 14.75 -5.39
CA VAL A 322 -3.06 13.34 -5.30
C VAL A 322 -3.19 12.68 -6.68
N GLY A 323 -2.14 12.02 -7.12
CA GLY A 323 -2.12 11.20 -8.33
C GLY A 323 -2.09 9.71 -7.98
N ILE A 324 -3.00 8.93 -8.58
CA ILE A 324 -2.90 7.47 -8.55
C ILE A 324 -1.82 7.04 -9.52
N ASN A 325 -0.91 6.20 -9.02
CA ASN A 325 0.18 5.62 -9.79
C ASN A 325 -0.08 4.13 -10.04
N ASN A 326 -0.30 3.77 -11.29
CA ASN A 326 -0.57 2.39 -11.72
C ASN A 326 0.70 1.67 -12.19
N ASP A 327 1.78 2.42 -12.49
CA ASP A 327 3.09 1.88 -12.88
C ASP A 327 4.21 2.57 -12.09
N ILE A 328 5.02 1.76 -11.40
CA ILE A 328 6.12 2.23 -10.55
C ILE A 328 7.09 3.16 -11.29
N ALA A 329 7.26 2.98 -12.60
CA ALA A 329 8.13 3.81 -13.43
C ALA A 329 7.79 5.31 -13.35
N TYR A 330 6.52 5.68 -13.18
CA TYR A 330 6.09 7.07 -13.05
C TYR A 330 6.27 7.67 -11.64
N SER A 331 6.60 6.86 -10.63
CA SER A 331 6.68 7.32 -9.23
C SER A 331 7.69 8.46 -9.03
N SER A 332 8.86 8.39 -9.68
CA SER A 332 9.88 9.42 -9.56
C SER A 332 9.48 10.71 -10.28
N LEU A 333 8.81 10.60 -11.43
CA LEU A 333 8.29 11.75 -12.17
C LEU A 333 7.22 12.49 -11.37
N MET A 334 6.24 11.79 -10.84
CA MET A 334 5.18 12.38 -10.00
C MET A 334 5.77 13.11 -8.77
N ARG A 335 6.74 12.50 -8.09
CA ARG A 335 7.43 13.13 -6.96
C ARG A 335 8.20 14.39 -7.37
N ASN A 336 8.89 14.35 -8.52
CA ASN A 336 9.62 15.50 -9.03
C ASN A 336 8.70 16.69 -9.36
N LEU A 337 7.45 16.42 -9.70
CA LEU A 337 6.41 17.40 -9.96
C LEU A 337 5.68 17.84 -8.66
N ASN A 338 6.12 17.36 -7.48
CA ASN A 338 5.46 17.57 -6.20
C ASN A 338 3.97 17.16 -6.23
N ILE A 339 3.67 16.03 -6.87
CA ILE A 339 2.37 15.36 -6.83
C ILE A 339 2.41 14.31 -5.72
N GLU A 340 1.43 14.31 -4.84
CA GLU A 340 1.30 13.24 -3.86
C GLU A 340 0.88 11.95 -4.54
N VAL A 341 1.55 10.84 -4.21
CA VAL A 341 1.39 9.60 -4.94
C VAL A 341 0.75 8.53 -4.07
N VAL A 342 -0.38 7.99 -4.53
CA VAL A 342 -1.01 6.80 -3.97
C VAL A 342 -0.95 5.67 -4.99
N ARG A 343 -0.63 4.46 -4.54
CA ARG A 343 -0.55 3.28 -5.41
C ARG A 343 -1.91 2.89 -5.96
N GLY A 344 -1.97 2.63 -7.27
CA GLY A 344 -3.15 2.11 -7.94
C GLY A 344 -3.41 0.61 -7.67
N GLU A 345 -4.53 0.11 -8.17
CA GLU A 345 -5.04 -1.23 -7.87
C GLU A 345 -4.04 -2.36 -8.18
N LYS A 346 -3.34 -2.30 -9.33
CA LYS A 346 -2.41 -3.39 -9.74
C LYS A 346 -1.19 -3.48 -8.84
N ILE A 347 -0.63 -2.33 -8.47
CA ILE A 347 0.52 -2.26 -7.56
C ILE A 347 0.08 -2.71 -6.16
N ASN A 348 -1.10 -2.25 -5.70
CA ASN A 348 -1.64 -2.69 -4.42
C ASN A 348 -1.90 -4.20 -4.38
N ALA A 349 -2.56 -4.77 -5.40
CA ALA A 349 -2.79 -6.21 -5.47
C ALA A 349 -1.50 -7.01 -5.30
N TYR A 350 -0.44 -6.63 -6.02
CA TYR A 350 0.86 -7.29 -5.90
C TYR A 350 1.42 -7.24 -4.48
N TYR A 351 1.51 -6.04 -3.88
CA TYR A 351 2.06 -5.92 -2.53
C TYR A 351 1.18 -6.56 -1.46
N SER A 352 -0.14 -6.43 -1.57
CA SER A 352 -1.07 -7.05 -0.62
C SER A 352 -1.00 -8.57 -0.65
N ILE A 353 -0.79 -9.17 -1.83
CA ILE A 353 -0.59 -10.62 -1.95
C ILE A 353 0.73 -11.03 -1.30
N LEU A 354 1.83 -10.32 -1.57
CA LEU A 354 3.12 -10.61 -0.96
C LEU A 354 3.07 -10.51 0.57
N GLU A 355 2.47 -9.45 1.10
CA GLU A 355 2.30 -9.25 2.55
C GLU A 355 1.57 -10.44 3.21
N ARG A 356 0.63 -11.08 2.49
CA ARG A 356 -0.11 -12.24 3.00
C ARG A 356 0.64 -13.56 2.84
N ILE A 357 1.49 -13.70 1.83
CA ILE A 357 2.26 -14.93 1.60
C ILE A 357 3.33 -15.13 2.68
N GLU A 358 4.03 -14.07 3.05
CA GLU A 358 5.22 -14.13 3.90
C GLU A 358 4.91 -14.32 5.41
N SER A 359 3.69 -14.66 5.78
CA SER A 359 3.28 -14.70 7.17
C SER A 359 3.54 -16.02 7.90
N SER A 360 4.46 -16.00 8.88
CA SER A 360 4.26 -16.73 10.14
C SER A 360 4.74 -15.92 11.35
N SER A 361 5.73 -15.07 11.21
CA SER A 361 6.19 -14.15 12.25
C SER A 361 6.24 -12.69 11.78
N ILE A 362 6.45 -12.47 10.46
CA ILE A 362 6.34 -11.14 9.86
C ILE A 362 4.86 -10.87 9.59
N ILE A 363 4.31 -9.92 10.35
CA ILE A 363 2.90 -9.55 10.27
C ILE A 363 2.61 -8.45 9.23
N SER A 364 3.63 -7.70 8.81
CA SER A 364 3.52 -6.72 7.73
C SER A 364 4.88 -6.29 7.22
N GLN A 365 4.95 -6.02 5.92
CA GLN A 365 6.08 -5.33 5.31
C GLN A 365 5.57 -4.32 4.29
N LYS A 366 6.15 -3.13 4.27
CA LYS A 366 5.73 -2.07 3.34
C LYS A 366 6.92 -1.32 2.79
N LYS A 367 6.92 -1.11 1.47
CA LYS A 367 7.87 -0.22 0.83
C LYS A 367 7.31 1.20 0.79
N PHE A 368 8.16 2.18 1.01
CA PHE A 368 7.83 3.61 0.97
C PHE A 368 8.91 4.41 0.24
N CYS A 369 8.79 5.71 0.14
CA CYS A 369 9.72 6.55 -0.62
C CYS A 369 9.98 6.03 -2.05
N GLY A 370 8.90 5.73 -2.82
CA GLY A 370 9.05 5.18 -4.18
C GLY A 370 9.70 3.80 -4.27
N GLY A 371 9.85 3.10 -3.15
CA GLY A 371 10.50 1.82 -3.06
C GLY A 371 11.93 1.86 -2.52
N GLU A 372 12.48 3.04 -2.23
CA GLU A 372 13.84 3.19 -1.69
C GLU A 372 13.94 2.82 -0.21
N GLY A 373 12.84 2.98 0.54
CA GLY A 373 12.71 2.59 1.94
C GLY A 373 11.78 1.40 2.13
N ALA A 374 12.05 0.60 3.13
CA ALA A 374 11.21 -0.50 3.56
C ALA A 374 11.00 -0.50 5.08
N VAL A 375 9.86 -0.97 5.52
CA VAL A 375 9.55 -1.23 6.93
C VAL A 375 9.00 -2.64 7.07
N VAL A 376 9.52 -3.38 8.03
CA VAL A 376 9.10 -4.75 8.35
C VAL A 376 8.63 -4.79 9.79
N LEU A 377 7.46 -5.37 10.01
CA LEU A 377 6.87 -5.62 11.32
C LEU A 377 6.87 -7.12 11.60
N ARG A 378 7.49 -7.51 12.71
CA ARG A 378 7.50 -8.90 13.20
C ARG A 378 6.86 -8.97 14.57
N LYS A 379 5.89 -9.87 14.75
CA LYS A 379 5.23 -10.11 16.03
C LYS A 379 5.92 -11.22 16.82
N VAL A 380 6.06 -11.02 18.13
CA VAL A 380 6.53 -12.01 19.09
C VAL A 380 5.31 -12.78 19.61
N PHE A 381 5.10 -14.01 19.10
CA PHE A 381 4.01 -14.87 19.53
C PHE A 381 4.32 -15.59 20.86
N TYR A 382 3.29 -16.15 21.49
CA TYR A 382 3.39 -16.85 22.79
C TYR A 382 4.38 -18.03 22.82
N ASN A 383 4.67 -18.62 21.67
CA ASN A 383 5.62 -19.73 21.50
C ASN A 383 6.97 -19.27 20.93
N SER A 384 7.19 -17.96 20.81
CA SER A 384 8.44 -17.45 20.28
C SER A 384 9.61 -17.66 21.25
N PRO A 385 10.76 -18.19 20.79
CA PRO A 385 11.96 -18.29 21.59
C PRO A 385 12.57 -16.94 21.97
N LEU A 386 12.08 -15.84 21.39
CA LEU A 386 12.49 -14.48 21.77
C LEU A 386 11.99 -14.06 23.15
N ILE A 387 10.89 -14.64 23.66
CA ILE A 387 10.34 -14.26 24.98
C ILE A 387 11.39 -14.46 26.07
N GLY A 388 11.61 -13.43 26.86
CA GLY A 388 12.61 -13.40 27.93
C GLY A 388 14.06 -13.16 27.44
N THR A 389 14.29 -13.04 26.13
CA THR A 389 15.61 -12.71 25.57
C THR A 389 15.75 -11.22 25.30
N LYS A 390 16.98 -10.72 25.23
CA LYS A 390 17.30 -9.37 24.78
C LYS A 390 17.52 -9.36 23.28
N LEU A 391 17.04 -8.33 22.59
CA LEU A 391 17.36 -8.16 21.16
C LEU A 391 18.86 -7.87 21.01
N SER A 392 19.56 -8.77 20.37
CA SER A 392 20.95 -8.60 19.98
C SER A 392 21.01 -8.45 18.46
N LEU A 393 21.39 -7.25 18.01
CA LEU A 393 21.59 -6.97 16.58
C LEU A 393 23.06 -7.28 16.24
N PRO A 394 23.31 -8.14 15.23
CA PRO A 394 24.66 -8.25 14.68
C PRO A 394 25.09 -6.88 14.07
N ASP A 395 26.37 -6.52 14.15
CA ASP A 395 26.91 -5.26 13.61
C ASP A 395 26.48 -5.00 12.16
N LYS A 396 26.45 -6.07 11.34
CA LYS A 396 26.00 -6.02 9.94
C LYS A 396 24.52 -5.64 9.77
N VAL A 397 23.71 -5.73 10.82
CA VAL A 397 22.26 -5.44 10.81
C VAL A 397 22.00 -4.09 11.49
N ASP A 398 22.66 -3.80 12.60
CA ASP A 398 22.48 -2.56 13.38
C ASP A 398 22.79 -1.30 12.58
N ASP A 399 23.87 -1.31 11.79
CA ASP A 399 24.24 -0.18 10.95
C ASP A 399 23.37 0.04 9.70
N ARG A 400 22.43 -0.91 9.40
CA ARG A 400 21.63 -0.91 8.17
C ARG A 400 20.17 -0.54 8.37
N GLY A 401 19.73 -0.34 9.60
CA GLY A 401 18.35 -0.05 9.92
C GLY A 401 18.16 0.72 11.20
N HIS A 402 16.93 1.17 11.40
CA HIS A 402 16.45 1.70 12.67
C HIS A 402 15.40 0.74 13.23
N PHE A 403 15.57 0.34 14.48
CA PHE A 403 14.77 -0.70 15.12
C PHE A 403 14.05 -0.14 16.34
N ILE A 404 12.74 -0.33 16.37
CA ILE A 404 11.89 0.01 17.50
C ILE A 404 11.00 -1.18 17.88
N ILE A 405 10.52 -1.17 19.10
CA ILE A 405 9.62 -2.18 19.64
C ILE A 405 8.30 -1.53 20.01
N LEU A 406 7.19 -2.08 19.53
CA LEU A 406 5.86 -1.69 19.96
C LEU A 406 5.42 -2.63 21.08
N ARG A 407 5.07 -2.05 22.23
CA ARG A 407 4.51 -2.75 23.39
C ARG A 407 3.36 -1.94 23.97
N ASN A 408 2.17 -2.49 24.06
CA ASN A 408 0.98 -1.84 24.66
C ASN A 408 0.61 -0.46 24.07
N ASN A 409 0.85 -0.23 22.78
CA ASN A 409 0.73 1.03 22.04
C ASN A 409 1.79 2.09 22.40
N ASP A 410 2.88 1.71 23.05
CA ASP A 410 4.06 2.56 23.24
C ASP A 410 5.17 2.17 22.26
N ILE A 411 6.02 3.13 21.91
CA ILE A 411 7.18 2.95 21.03
C ILE A 411 8.45 3.01 21.88
N PHE A 412 9.25 1.96 21.82
CA PHE A 412 10.53 1.88 22.51
C PHE A 412 11.66 1.73 21.51
N GLU A 413 12.76 2.45 21.72
CA GLU A 413 14.01 2.11 21.05
C GLU A 413 14.45 0.71 21.47
N TYR A 414 14.93 -0.10 20.54
CA TYR A 414 15.25 -1.51 20.83
C TYR A 414 16.26 -1.69 21.97
N GLN A 415 17.15 -0.70 22.15
CA GLN A 415 18.17 -0.69 23.20
C GLN A 415 17.59 -0.47 24.60
N SER A 416 16.41 0.15 24.70
CA SER A 416 15.77 0.47 25.99
C SER A 416 15.00 -0.70 26.58
N ILE A 417 14.73 -1.76 25.78
CA ILE A 417 14.02 -2.95 26.24
C ILE A 417 14.99 -3.99 26.77
N SER A 418 14.79 -4.45 28.00
CA SER A 418 15.61 -5.49 28.62
C SER A 418 15.33 -6.89 28.07
N THR A 419 14.05 -7.21 27.86
CA THR A 419 13.61 -8.51 27.36
C THR A 419 12.33 -8.38 26.55
N PHE A 420 12.15 -9.30 25.57
CA PHE A 420 10.90 -9.39 24.83
C PHE A 420 9.77 -10.01 25.66
N GLU A 421 8.57 -9.51 25.42
CA GLU A 421 7.33 -10.05 25.94
C GLU A 421 6.42 -10.55 24.81
N LYS A 422 5.43 -11.35 25.19
CA LYS A 422 4.38 -11.77 24.27
C LYS A 422 3.67 -10.54 23.70
N ASP A 423 3.33 -10.60 22.42
CA ASP A 423 2.65 -9.58 21.65
C ASP A 423 3.47 -8.31 21.34
N ASP A 424 4.76 -8.25 21.72
CA ASP A 424 5.67 -7.24 21.20
C ASP A 424 5.73 -7.30 19.68
N VAL A 425 5.90 -6.14 19.05
CA VAL A 425 6.13 -6.04 17.61
C VAL A 425 7.46 -5.35 17.36
N ILE A 426 8.39 -6.09 16.76
CA ILE A 426 9.66 -5.54 16.27
C ILE A 426 9.36 -4.80 14.96
N VAL A 427 9.73 -3.54 14.88
CA VAL A 427 9.63 -2.73 13.67
C VAL A 427 11.03 -2.36 13.20
N ALA A 428 11.35 -2.71 11.96
CA ALA A 428 12.65 -2.41 11.35
C ALA A 428 12.45 -1.50 10.14
N PHE A 429 13.09 -0.34 10.13
CA PHE A 429 13.18 0.56 8.98
C PHE A 429 14.52 0.40 8.30
N THR A 430 14.54 0.30 6.98
CA THR A 430 15.77 0.05 6.21
C THR A 430 15.70 0.65 4.81
N LYS A 431 16.86 0.76 4.16
CA LYS A 431 16.93 0.98 2.71
C LYS A 431 16.54 -0.29 1.97
N GLU A 432 16.01 -0.14 0.76
CA GLU A 432 15.71 -1.29 -0.10
C GLU A 432 16.93 -2.17 -0.36
N SER A 433 18.12 -1.58 -0.53
CA SER A 433 19.37 -2.32 -0.72
C SER A 433 19.73 -3.27 0.42
N ASP A 434 19.27 -2.95 1.64
CA ASP A 434 19.58 -3.70 2.85
C ASP A 434 18.39 -4.56 3.32
N PHE A 435 17.25 -4.42 2.65
CA PHE A 435 15.99 -5.09 3.02
C PHE A 435 16.13 -6.61 3.13
N GLU A 436 16.79 -7.24 2.16
CA GLU A 436 16.94 -8.70 2.14
C GLU A 436 17.73 -9.21 3.36
N ILE A 437 18.77 -8.48 3.76
CA ILE A 437 19.61 -8.83 4.92
C ILE A 437 18.79 -8.73 6.20
N ILE A 438 18.06 -7.64 6.37
CA ILE A 438 17.24 -7.41 7.57
C ILE A 438 16.04 -8.36 7.61
N SER A 439 15.37 -8.57 6.49
CA SER A 439 14.26 -9.52 6.39
C SER A 439 14.71 -10.94 6.74
N LYS A 440 15.83 -11.38 6.15
CA LYS A 440 16.42 -12.69 6.45
C LYS A 440 16.80 -12.84 7.93
N TRP A 441 17.38 -11.81 8.52
CA TRP A 441 17.71 -11.82 9.95
C TRP A 441 16.44 -11.90 10.82
N LEU A 442 15.40 -11.13 10.49
CA LEU A 442 14.11 -11.20 11.17
C LEU A 442 13.45 -12.60 11.04
N HIS A 443 13.64 -13.31 9.94
CA HIS A 443 13.12 -14.65 9.74
C HIS A 443 13.93 -15.72 10.48
N GLN A 444 15.26 -15.59 10.54
CA GLN A 444 16.17 -16.60 11.08
C GLN A 444 16.29 -16.60 12.60
N ASN A 445 15.85 -15.54 13.26
CA ASN A 445 15.76 -15.49 14.71
C ASN A 445 14.30 -15.76 15.11
N PRO A 446 13.92 -17.06 15.27
CA PRO A 446 12.55 -17.47 15.47
C PRO A 446 11.97 -17.01 16.81
#